data_2bf2e275e8ffa73a75b0ef5927678a8c
#
_entry.id   2bf2e275e8ffa73a75b0ef5927678a8c
#
_cell.length_a   1.000
_cell.length_b   1.000
_cell.length_c   1.000
_cell.angle_alpha   90.00
_cell.angle_beta   90.00
_cell.angle_gamma   90.00
#
_symmetry.space_group_name_H-M   'P 1'
#
loop_
_entity.id
_entity.type
_entity.pdbx_description
1 polymer ?
#
loop_
_entity_poly.entity_id
_entity_poly.type
_entity_poly.pdbx_seq_one_letter_code
_entity_poly.pdbx_strand_id
1 'polypeptide(L)'
;MKTITRTKYLDRIIELNGTPDIKIITGIRRSGKSKLMQAYIRYLETHFENINIIFIDYMDLAYEEIKDYHALHEYVEEHYQADRTNYLFVDEVQMCPKFELAINSLYSKDKYDIYVTGSNAFLLSADLATLFTGRYIEIHVFPFSFQEYCQYYDDVSDKDKLFEDYSVRGGLAGSYAYRTEEDRRNYIKEVYETIVTRDLVQKYALPDTLVLQRLSEFLMDNISNLTSPNKVSQLLTANETPTNHVTVGKYIKYLCNAFVFYDIKRYDIRGKKYLGSTEKFYLCDSGIRYAILGSRNRDYGRVYENIVCIELLRRGYDVYVGKLYQKEINFVAQRGSEKIYIQVSDNISGEETFERECSPLLQIRDAYPKMIIARTRHPKYSYEGIAIYDIVEWLLQE
;
A
#
# COMPACT_ATOMS: atom_id res chain seq x y z
N MET A 1 -10.41 21.33 3.46
CA MET A 1 -9.37 20.43 2.88
C MET A 1 -9.71 20.23 1.41
N LYS A 2 -8.78 20.42 0.49
CA LYS A 2 -8.98 20.15 -0.93
C LYS A 2 -9.21 18.64 -1.12
N THR A 3 -10.20 18.27 -1.91
CA THR A 3 -10.49 16.87 -2.23
C THR A 3 -10.09 16.65 -3.69
N ILE A 4 -9.36 15.60 -3.97
CA ILE A 4 -9.07 15.15 -5.34
C ILE A 4 -9.85 13.87 -5.64
N THR A 5 -10.23 13.70 -6.88
CA THR A 5 -10.80 12.44 -7.35
C THR A 5 -9.65 11.48 -7.61
N ARG A 6 -9.69 10.31 -6.96
CA ARG A 6 -8.72 9.24 -7.18
C ARG A 6 -9.15 8.40 -8.38
N THR A 7 -9.02 8.97 -9.58
CA THR A 7 -9.60 8.47 -10.83
C THR A 7 -9.27 7.00 -11.05
N LYS A 8 -8.02 6.60 -10.95
CA LYS A 8 -7.60 5.20 -11.14
C LYS A 8 -8.37 4.18 -10.28
N TYR A 9 -8.62 4.51 -9.01
CA TYR A 9 -9.38 3.63 -8.11
C TYR A 9 -10.88 3.72 -8.37
N LEU A 10 -11.38 4.93 -8.66
CA LEU A 10 -12.79 5.13 -8.95
C LEU A 10 -13.19 4.40 -10.25
N ASP A 11 -12.39 4.53 -11.31
CA ASP A 11 -12.62 3.83 -12.57
C ASP A 11 -12.62 2.32 -12.37
N ARG A 12 -11.68 1.81 -11.54
CA ARG A 12 -11.65 0.39 -11.20
C ARG A 12 -12.91 -0.08 -10.49
N ILE A 13 -13.47 0.70 -9.57
CA ILE A 13 -14.74 0.37 -8.90
C ILE A 13 -15.89 0.43 -9.90
N ILE A 14 -15.90 1.41 -10.79
CA ILE A 14 -16.92 1.54 -11.85
C ILE A 14 -16.90 0.34 -12.81
N GLU A 15 -15.72 -0.13 -13.21
CA GLU A 15 -15.57 -1.35 -14.03
C GLU A 15 -16.13 -2.61 -13.35
N LEU A 16 -16.13 -2.65 -12.02
CA LEU A 16 -16.62 -3.77 -11.23
C LEU A 16 -18.12 -3.67 -10.91
N ASN A 17 -18.79 -2.59 -11.33
CA ASN A 17 -20.21 -2.41 -11.11
C ASN A 17 -21.01 -3.58 -11.68
N GLY A 18 -21.93 -4.14 -10.88
CA GLY A 18 -22.78 -5.25 -11.28
C GLY A 18 -22.06 -6.60 -11.46
N THR A 19 -20.76 -6.70 -11.16
CA THR A 19 -20.11 -8.02 -11.11
C THR A 19 -20.52 -8.77 -9.84
N PRO A 20 -20.59 -10.13 -9.87
CA PRO A 20 -21.15 -10.89 -8.74
C PRO A 20 -20.28 -10.85 -7.48
N ASP A 21 -18.98 -10.56 -7.59
CA ASP A 21 -18.06 -10.63 -6.46
C ASP A 21 -18.29 -9.54 -5.41
N ILE A 22 -17.97 -9.82 -4.15
CA ILE A 22 -17.88 -8.83 -3.08
C ILE A 22 -16.68 -7.93 -3.33
N LYS A 23 -16.88 -6.60 -3.40
CA LYS A 23 -15.80 -5.63 -3.60
C LYS A 23 -15.26 -5.20 -2.25
N ILE A 24 -13.99 -5.53 -1.99
CA ILE A 24 -13.34 -5.25 -0.71
C ILE A 24 -12.29 -4.16 -0.91
N ILE A 25 -12.52 -3.00 -0.31
CA ILE A 25 -11.61 -1.86 -0.37
C ILE A 25 -10.67 -1.95 0.83
N THR A 26 -9.42 -2.35 0.57
CA THR A 26 -8.35 -2.46 1.58
C THR A 26 -7.36 -1.31 1.47
N GLY A 27 -6.40 -1.28 2.38
CA GLY A 27 -5.32 -0.28 2.35
C GLY A 27 -5.03 0.29 3.73
N ILE A 28 -3.87 0.88 3.94
CA ILE A 28 -3.44 1.41 5.24
C ILE A 28 -4.46 2.40 5.83
N ARG A 29 -4.52 2.49 7.14
CA ARG A 29 -5.36 3.48 7.84
C ARG A 29 -5.09 4.90 7.28
N ARG A 30 -6.16 5.68 7.04
CA ARG A 30 -6.09 7.03 6.46
C ARG A 30 -5.63 7.11 4.99
N SER A 31 -5.59 5.98 4.24
CA SER A 31 -5.31 6.01 2.80
C SER A 31 -6.46 6.58 1.94
N GLY A 32 -7.64 6.82 2.52
CA GLY A 32 -8.77 7.43 1.82
C GLY A 32 -9.84 6.45 1.34
N LYS A 33 -9.93 5.23 1.88
CA LYS A 33 -10.93 4.19 1.54
C LYS A 33 -12.37 4.70 1.63
N SER A 34 -12.78 5.25 2.79
CA SER A 34 -14.13 5.82 3.00
C SER A 34 -14.45 6.94 2.02
N LYS A 35 -13.46 7.80 1.69
CA LYS A 35 -13.64 8.87 0.71
C LYS A 35 -13.82 8.34 -0.71
N LEU A 36 -13.13 7.25 -1.06
CA LEU A 36 -13.28 6.58 -2.34
C LEU A 36 -14.68 5.93 -2.45
N MET A 37 -15.13 5.24 -1.40
CA MET A 37 -16.49 4.69 -1.32
C MET A 37 -17.56 5.77 -1.49
N GLN A 38 -17.43 6.89 -0.77
CA GLN A 38 -18.33 8.04 -0.89
C GLN A 38 -18.30 8.68 -2.29
N ALA A 39 -17.14 8.69 -2.95
CA ALA A 39 -17.04 9.17 -4.33
C ALA A 39 -17.79 8.26 -5.30
N TYR A 40 -17.71 6.95 -5.11
CA TYR A 40 -18.43 5.98 -5.91
C TYR A 40 -19.96 6.04 -5.66
N ILE A 41 -20.40 6.20 -4.42
CA ILE A 41 -21.83 6.42 -4.11
C ILE A 41 -22.37 7.63 -4.89
N ARG A 42 -21.67 8.78 -4.84
CA ARG A 42 -22.07 9.97 -5.63
C ARG A 42 -22.07 9.73 -7.13
N TYR A 43 -21.13 8.93 -7.63
CA TYR A 43 -21.14 8.52 -9.02
C TYR A 43 -22.41 7.74 -9.38
N LEU A 44 -22.80 6.76 -8.57
CA LEU A 44 -24.01 5.97 -8.77
C LEU A 44 -25.28 6.84 -8.75
N GLU A 45 -25.43 7.72 -7.74
CA GLU A 45 -26.55 8.64 -7.62
C GLU A 45 -26.68 9.60 -8.82
N THR A 46 -25.56 9.92 -9.48
CA THR A 46 -25.54 10.85 -10.61
C THR A 46 -25.84 10.16 -11.95
N HIS A 47 -25.49 8.87 -12.08
CA HIS A 47 -25.51 8.17 -13.36
C HIS A 47 -26.62 7.11 -13.47
N PHE A 48 -27.31 6.76 -12.38
CA PHE A 48 -28.34 5.73 -12.36
C PHE A 48 -29.60 6.22 -11.63
N GLU A 49 -30.78 6.04 -12.26
CA GLU A 49 -32.05 6.54 -11.71
C GLU A 49 -32.76 5.54 -10.80
N ASN A 50 -32.64 4.24 -11.08
CA ASN A 50 -33.40 3.21 -10.36
C ASN A 50 -32.52 2.39 -9.43
N ILE A 51 -31.91 3.06 -8.46
CA ILE A 51 -31.00 2.45 -7.49
C ILE A 51 -31.50 2.62 -6.06
N ASN A 52 -31.11 1.70 -5.19
CA ASN A 52 -31.26 1.78 -3.76
C ASN A 52 -29.87 1.66 -3.11
N ILE A 53 -29.47 2.64 -2.32
CA ILE A 53 -28.18 2.66 -1.63
C ILE A 53 -28.40 2.39 -0.16
N ILE A 54 -27.89 1.26 0.33
CA ILE A 54 -27.87 0.89 1.73
C ILE A 54 -26.44 1.15 2.20
N PHE A 55 -26.23 2.23 2.97
CA PHE A 55 -24.92 2.63 3.47
C PHE A 55 -24.89 2.53 4.98
N ILE A 56 -23.88 1.84 5.52
CA ILE A 56 -23.63 1.66 6.95
C ILE A 56 -22.21 2.09 7.23
N ASP A 57 -22.03 3.10 8.09
CA ASP A 57 -20.73 3.55 8.58
C ASP A 57 -20.62 3.24 10.08
N TYR A 58 -19.84 2.25 10.44
CA TYR A 58 -19.66 1.84 11.84
C TYR A 58 -18.92 2.88 12.70
N MET A 59 -18.45 3.97 12.12
CA MET A 59 -17.90 5.11 12.88
C MET A 59 -18.96 6.17 13.20
N ASP A 60 -20.16 6.07 12.62
CA ASP A 60 -21.29 6.97 12.88
C ASP A 60 -22.23 6.38 13.93
N LEU A 61 -22.55 7.16 14.95
CA LEU A 61 -23.49 6.79 16.03
C LEU A 61 -24.90 6.44 15.51
N ALA A 62 -25.27 6.89 14.32
CA ALA A 62 -26.54 6.53 13.69
C ALA A 62 -26.69 5.01 13.51
N TYR A 63 -25.58 4.27 13.49
CA TYR A 63 -25.56 2.81 13.32
C TYR A 63 -25.15 2.06 14.59
N GLU A 64 -25.14 2.71 15.77
CA GLU A 64 -24.69 2.10 17.04
C GLU A 64 -25.52 0.88 17.48
N GLU A 65 -26.76 0.76 17.01
CA GLU A 65 -27.63 -0.39 17.29
C GLU A 65 -27.29 -1.64 16.45
N ILE A 66 -26.51 -1.51 15.37
CA ILE A 66 -26.05 -2.63 14.54
C ILE A 66 -24.81 -3.26 15.18
N LYS A 67 -24.99 -4.00 16.28
CA LYS A 67 -23.92 -4.46 17.18
C LYS A 67 -23.26 -5.78 16.74
N ASP A 68 -23.93 -6.56 15.92
CA ASP A 68 -23.45 -7.87 15.47
C ASP A 68 -23.94 -8.21 14.06
N TYR A 69 -23.52 -9.38 13.58
CA TYR A 69 -23.85 -9.84 12.23
C TYR A 69 -25.34 -10.13 12.00
N HIS A 70 -26.12 -10.45 13.05
CA HIS A 70 -27.57 -10.62 12.94
C HIS A 70 -28.25 -9.28 12.69
N ALA A 71 -27.94 -8.28 13.53
CA ALA A 71 -28.46 -6.93 13.38
C ALA A 71 -28.05 -6.31 12.02
N LEU A 72 -26.80 -6.55 11.56
CA LEU A 72 -26.36 -6.14 10.24
C LEU A 72 -27.21 -6.77 9.13
N HIS A 73 -27.43 -8.08 9.21
CA HIS A 73 -28.23 -8.80 8.21
C HIS A 73 -29.70 -8.32 8.19
N GLU A 74 -30.33 -8.18 9.36
CA GLU A 74 -31.71 -7.70 9.51
C GLU A 74 -31.85 -6.28 8.95
N TYR A 75 -30.96 -5.37 9.33
CA TYR A 75 -30.97 -4.00 8.83
C TYR A 75 -30.93 -3.93 7.30
N VAL A 76 -30.07 -4.72 6.67
CA VAL A 76 -29.94 -4.75 5.20
C VAL A 76 -31.20 -5.30 4.53
N GLU A 77 -31.82 -6.36 5.10
CA GLU A 77 -33.03 -6.93 4.57
C GLU A 77 -34.23 -5.98 4.71
N GLU A 78 -34.33 -5.23 5.80
CA GLU A 78 -35.38 -4.23 6.02
C GLU A 78 -35.30 -3.06 5.02
N HIS A 79 -34.10 -2.74 4.54
CA HIS A 79 -33.89 -1.65 3.58
C HIS A 79 -33.83 -2.11 2.12
N TYR A 80 -34.08 -3.40 1.86
CA TYR A 80 -34.14 -3.93 0.50
C TYR A 80 -35.35 -3.40 -0.27
N GLN A 81 -35.15 -3.03 -1.54
CA GLN A 81 -36.19 -2.58 -2.47
C GLN A 81 -36.25 -3.49 -3.70
N ALA A 82 -37.32 -4.25 -3.88
CA ALA A 82 -37.43 -5.30 -4.89
C ALA A 82 -37.47 -4.76 -6.35
N ASP A 83 -37.84 -3.50 -6.54
CA ASP A 83 -37.98 -2.83 -7.83
C ASP A 83 -36.75 -2.01 -8.23
N ARG A 84 -35.67 -2.06 -7.42
CA ARG A 84 -34.44 -1.29 -7.62
C ARG A 84 -33.19 -2.17 -7.61
N THR A 85 -32.13 -1.66 -8.25
CA THR A 85 -30.80 -2.24 -8.07
C THR A 85 -30.26 -1.85 -6.68
N ASN A 86 -30.01 -2.84 -5.84
CA ASN A 86 -29.60 -2.61 -4.45
C ASN A 86 -28.09 -2.67 -4.32
N TYR A 87 -27.51 -1.58 -3.86
CA TYR A 87 -26.08 -1.46 -3.51
C TYR A 87 -25.93 -1.47 -1.99
N LEU A 88 -25.11 -2.37 -1.48
CA LEU A 88 -24.75 -2.43 -0.07
C LEU A 88 -23.33 -1.90 0.14
N PHE A 89 -23.20 -0.86 0.92
CA PHE A 89 -21.91 -0.29 1.34
C PHE A 89 -21.76 -0.40 2.86
N VAL A 90 -20.68 -1.04 3.31
CA VAL A 90 -20.37 -1.14 4.74
C VAL A 90 -18.96 -0.61 4.98
N ASP A 91 -18.86 0.55 5.64
CA ASP A 91 -17.58 1.17 5.99
C ASP A 91 -17.12 0.71 7.38
N GLU A 92 -15.81 0.40 7.53
CA GLU A 92 -15.19 -0.13 8.75
C GLU A 92 -15.85 -1.41 9.27
N VAL A 93 -16.16 -2.35 8.37
CA VAL A 93 -16.95 -3.58 8.61
C VAL A 93 -16.42 -4.44 9.76
N GLN A 94 -15.11 -4.36 10.08
CA GLN A 94 -14.50 -5.10 11.19
C GLN A 94 -15.00 -4.68 12.57
N MET A 95 -15.70 -3.55 12.67
CA MET A 95 -16.36 -3.15 13.92
C MET A 95 -17.59 -4.01 14.24
N CYS A 96 -18.11 -4.74 13.26
CA CYS A 96 -19.18 -5.72 13.43
C CYS A 96 -18.58 -7.12 13.69
N PRO A 97 -18.72 -7.68 14.89
CA PRO A 97 -18.24 -9.03 15.17
C PRO A 97 -18.88 -10.06 14.25
N LYS A 98 -18.07 -10.94 13.63
CA LYS A 98 -18.52 -12.00 12.71
C LYS A 98 -19.27 -11.48 11.47
N PHE A 99 -18.95 -10.26 11.02
CA PHE A 99 -19.56 -9.61 9.85
C PHE A 99 -19.58 -10.51 8.61
N GLU A 100 -18.57 -11.38 8.46
CA GLU A 100 -18.43 -12.31 7.33
C GLU A 100 -19.64 -13.25 7.20
N LEU A 101 -20.30 -13.59 8.30
CA LEU A 101 -21.50 -14.44 8.27
C LEU A 101 -22.67 -13.69 7.63
N ALA A 102 -22.88 -12.41 7.98
CA ALA A 102 -23.91 -11.58 7.38
C ALA A 102 -23.63 -11.34 5.89
N ILE A 103 -22.40 -10.91 5.55
CA ILE A 103 -22.01 -10.60 4.17
C ILE A 103 -22.14 -11.84 3.26
N ASN A 104 -21.66 -13.00 3.69
CA ASN A 104 -21.81 -14.24 2.93
C ASN A 104 -23.29 -14.67 2.77
N SER A 105 -24.13 -14.47 3.78
CA SER A 105 -25.56 -14.72 3.70
C SER A 105 -26.25 -13.80 2.69
N LEU A 106 -25.96 -12.51 2.73
CA LEU A 106 -26.49 -11.51 1.78
C LEU A 106 -25.99 -11.76 0.35
N TYR A 107 -24.71 -12.10 0.20
CA TYR A 107 -24.15 -12.50 -1.08
C TYR A 107 -24.88 -13.68 -1.72
N SER A 108 -25.19 -14.72 -0.94
CA SER A 108 -25.86 -15.92 -1.45
C SER A 108 -27.30 -15.69 -1.95
N LYS A 109 -27.88 -14.53 -1.66
CA LYS A 109 -29.22 -14.14 -2.11
C LYS A 109 -29.24 -13.57 -3.53
N ASP A 110 -28.07 -13.18 -4.06
CA ASP A 110 -27.91 -12.56 -5.40
C ASP A 110 -28.81 -11.32 -5.63
N LYS A 111 -28.98 -10.51 -4.56
CA LYS A 111 -29.85 -9.34 -4.55
C LYS A 111 -29.11 -8.01 -4.42
N TYR A 112 -27.84 -8.07 -4.04
CA TYR A 112 -27.06 -6.90 -3.65
C TYR A 112 -25.72 -6.85 -4.39
N ASP A 113 -25.35 -5.66 -4.84
CA ASP A 113 -23.98 -5.37 -5.23
C ASP A 113 -23.23 -4.87 -3.99
N ILE A 114 -22.26 -5.67 -3.47
CA ILE A 114 -21.71 -5.52 -2.13
C ILE A 114 -20.32 -4.90 -2.15
N TYR A 115 -20.16 -3.81 -1.39
CA TYR A 115 -18.89 -3.09 -1.20
C TYR A 115 -18.61 -2.97 0.29
N VAL A 116 -17.44 -3.42 0.73
CA VAL A 116 -17.03 -3.31 2.13
C VAL A 116 -15.66 -2.65 2.24
N THR A 117 -15.48 -1.82 3.27
CA THR A 117 -14.15 -1.36 3.64
C THR A 117 -13.80 -1.86 5.02
N GLY A 118 -12.52 -1.88 5.32
CA GLY A 118 -12.07 -2.10 6.68
C GLY A 118 -10.61 -1.74 6.87
N SER A 119 -10.23 -1.48 8.13
CA SER A 119 -8.84 -1.26 8.46
C SER A 119 -8.08 -2.58 8.41
N ASN A 120 -6.84 -2.50 7.99
CA ASN A 120 -5.96 -3.58 7.58
C ASN A 120 -5.80 -4.74 8.54
N ALA A 121 -5.76 -4.45 9.84
CA ALA A 121 -5.51 -5.49 10.82
C ALA A 121 -6.58 -6.58 10.82
N PHE A 122 -7.78 -6.30 10.30
CA PHE A 122 -8.94 -7.20 10.36
C PHE A 122 -9.35 -7.77 8.99
N LEU A 123 -9.17 -7.00 7.90
CA LEU A 123 -9.40 -7.46 6.52
C LEU A 123 -8.06 -7.78 5.85
N LEU A 124 -7.37 -8.81 6.33
CA LEU A 124 -6.12 -9.25 5.72
C LEU A 124 -6.40 -10.00 4.43
N SER A 125 -5.62 -9.74 3.39
CA SER A 125 -5.70 -10.54 2.16
C SER A 125 -5.59 -12.04 2.41
N ALA A 126 -4.80 -12.47 3.39
CA ALA A 126 -4.70 -13.86 3.79
C ALA A 126 -5.96 -14.40 4.51
N ASP A 127 -6.67 -13.55 5.27
CA ASP A 127 -7.91 -13.92 5.97
C ASP A 127 -9.12 -13.81 5.02
N LEU A 128 -9.11 -12.85 4.05
CA LEU A 128 -10.20 -12.66 3.09
C LEU A 128 -10.48 -13.93 2.28
N ALA A 129 -9.45 -14.63 1.85
CA ALA A 129 -9.62 -15.89 1.12
C ALA A 129 -10.37 -16.96 1.94
N THR A 130 -10.20 -16.94 3.26
CA THR A 130 -10.91 -17.83 4.19
C THR A 130 -12.31 -17.30 4.53
N LEU A 131 -12.44 -16.01 4.82
CA LEU A 131 -13.69 -15.36 5.21
C LEU A 131 -14.74 -15.38 4.09
N PHE A 132 -14.31 -15.11 2.84
CA PHE A 132 -15.21 -14.98 1.69
C PHE A 132 -15.07 -16.11 0.65
N THR A 133 -14.28 -17.15 0.95
CA THR A 133 -14.16 -18.38 0.12
C THR A 133 -13.89 -18.12 -1.37
N GLY A 134 -13.09 -17.10 -1.69
CA GLY A 134 -12.73 -16.73 -3.07
C GLY A 134 -13.81 -15.97 -3.85
N ARG A 135 -14.86 -15.47 -3.18
CA ARG A 135 -15.97 -14.74 -3.80
C ARG A 135 -15.81 -13.23 -3.67
N TYR A 136 -14.60 -12.73 -3.83
CA TYR A 136 -14.31 -11.31 -3.66
C TYR A 136 -13.27 -10.81 -4.65
N ILE A 137 -13.30 -9.50 -4.88
CA ILE A 137 -12.26 -8.75 -5.57
C ILE A 137 -11.72 -7.70 -4.61
N GLU A 138 -10.41 -7.70 -4.42
CA GLU A 138 -9.71 -6.72 -3.59
C GLU A 138 -9.34 -5.47 -4.41
N ILE A 139 -9.65 -4.30 -3.85
CA ILE A 139 -9.23 -2.99 -4.36
C ILE A 139 -8.31 -2.38 -3.31
N HIS A 140 -6.99 -2.53 -3.53
CA HIS A 140 -5.99 -2.07 -2.58
C HIS A 140 -5.66 -0.59 -2.77
N VAL A 141 -5.98 0.25 -1.78
CA VAL A 141 -5.84 1.70 -1.81
C VAL A 141 -4.55 2.13 -1.08
N PHE A 142 -3.56 2.51 -1.86
CA PHE A 142 -2.30 3.07 -1.34
C PHE A 142 -2.49 4.53 -0.85
N PRO A 143 -1.59 5.09 -0.02
CA PRO A 143 -1.44 6.53 0.16
C PRO A 143 -1.35 7.25 -1.20
N PHE A 144 -1.48 8.56 -1.25
CA PHE A 144 -1.41 9.30 -2.52
C PHE A 144 -0.12 8.99 -3.28
N SER A 145 -0.25 8.81 -4.60
CA SER A 145 0.89 8.78 -5.52
C SER A 145 1.51 10.17 -5.66
N PHE A 146 2.69 10.24 -6.25
CA PHE A 146 3.27 11.54 -6.59
C PHE A 146 2.39 12.33 -7.57
N GLN A 147 1.74 11.65 -8.51
CA GLN A 147 0.78 12.28 -9.43
C GLN A 147 -0.41 12.88 -8.66
N GLU A 148 -1.02 12.14 -7.72
CA GLU A 148 -2.10 12.63 -6.86
C GLU A 148 -1.63 13.77 -5.93
N TYR A 149 -0.38 13.73 -5.47
CA TYR A 149 0.25 14.81 -4.72
C TYR A 149 0.36 16.09 -5.57
N CYS A 150 0.79 15.97 -6.83
CA CYS A 150 0.84 17.08 -7.77
C CYS A 150 -0.56 17.65 -8.10
N GLN A 151 -1.59 16.80 -8.15
CA GLN A 151 -2.98 17.26 -8.34
C GLN A 151 -3.51 18.00 -7.09
N TYR A 152 -3.07 17.59 -5.91
CA TYR A 152 -3.44 18.29 -4.68
C TYR A 152 -2.79 19.68 -4.59
N TYR A 153 -1.53 19.83 -5.00
CA TYR A 153 -0.76 21.06 -5.04
C TYR A 153 -0.64 21.58 -6.48
N ASP A 154 -1.77 21.71 -7.20
CA ASP A 154 -1.84 22.11 -8.61
C ASP A 154 -1.40 23.55 -8.89
N ASP A 155 -1.34 24.39 -7.86
CA ASP A 155 -0.81 25.76 -7.90
C ASP A 155 0.73 25.82 -7.99
N VAL A 156 1.43 24.71 -7.72
CA VAL A 156 2.89 24.62 -7.80
C VAL A 156 3.32 24.01 -9.12
N SER A 157 3.92 24.79 -10.00
CA SER A 157 4.40 24.32 -11.32
C SER A 157 5.69 23.52 -11.26
N ASP A 158 6.55 23.78 -10.27
CA ASP A 158 7.85 23.13 -10.09
C ASP A 158 7.67 21.69 -9.55
N LYS A 159 7.69 20.71 -10.46
CA LYS A 159 7.53 19.29 -10.12
C LYS A 159 8.74 18.73 -9.37
N ASP A 160 9.90 19.29 -9.56
CA ASP A 160 11.12 18.89 -8.86
C ASP A 160 11.01 19.23 -7.37
N LYS A 161 10.57 20.43 -7.06
CA LYS A 161 10.29 20.86 -5.69
C LYS A 161 9.17 20.04 -5.05
N LEU A 162 8.09 19.77 -5.79
CA LEU A 162 7.02 18.90 -5.31
C LEU A 162 7.51 17.49 -5.00
N PHE A 163 8.43 16.94 -5.79
CA PHE A 163 9.00 15.63 -5.53
C PHE A 163 9.89 15.60 -4.28
N GLU A 164 10.72 16.63 -4.10
CA GLU A 164 11.52 16.78 -2.88
C GLU A 164 10.60 16.84 -1.64
N ASP A 165 9.54 17.62 -1.68
CA ASP A 165 8.52 17.69 -0.63
C ASP A 165 7.81 16.34 -0.43
N TYR A 166 7.35 15.70 -1.50
CA TYR A 166 6.68 14.39 -1.45
C TYR A 166 7.56 13.29 -0.85
N SER A 167 8.84 13.26 -1.19
CA SER A 167 9.79 12.28 -0.66
C SER A 167 9.90 12.32 0.87
N VAL A 168 9.60 13.47 1.46
CA VAL A 168 9.64 13.72 2.91
C VAL A 168 8.25 13.63 3.56
N ARG A 169 7.24 14.24 2.95
CA ARG A 169 5.88 14.35 3.50
C ARG A 169 5.03 13.11 3.25
N GLY A 170 5.40 12.34 2.22
CA GLY A 170 4.64 11.15 1.81
C GLY A 170 3.26 11.45 1.24
N GLY A 171 2.46 10.39 1.10
CA GLY A 171 1.14 10.38 0.49
C GLY A 171 -0.03 10.30 1.47
N LEU A 172 0.18 10.37 2.80
CA LEU A 172 -0.92 10.39 3.78
C LEU A 172 -1.62 11.76 3.76
N ALA A 173 -2.55 11.92 2.82
CA ALA A 173 -3.19 13.19 2.46
C ALA A 173 -3.86 13.94 3.63
N GLY A 174 -4.28 13.24 4.69
CA GLY A 174 -4.81 13.88 5.90
C GLY A 174 -3.81 14.85 6.55
N SER A 175 -2.50 14.61 6.39
CA SER A 175 -1.45 15.48 6.90
C SER A 175 -1.39 16.84 6.20
N TYR A 176 -1.89 16.94 4.96
CA TYR A 176 -1.81 18.18 4.17
C TYR A 176 -2.76 19.28 4.65
N ALA A 177 -3.73 18.95 5.52
CA ALA A 177 -4.60 19.91 6.16
C ALA A 177 -3.86 20.82 7.17
N TYR A 178 -2.71 20.37 7.64
CA TYR A 178 -1.93 21.09 8.65
C TYR A 178 -0.95 22.06 8.00
N ARG A 179 -0.78 23.24 8.62
CA ARG A 179 0.05 24.32 8.07
C ARG A 179 1.52 24.17 8.43
N THR A 180 1.81 23.68 9.65
CA THR A 180 3.18 23.52 10.13
C THR A 180 3.73 22.11 9.85
N GLU A 181 5.04 21.99 9.67
CA GLU A 181 5.69 20.67 9.53
C GLU A 181 5.59 19.84 10.81
N GLU A 182 5.59 20.50 11.97
CA GLU A 182 5.43 19.84 13.26
C GLU A 182 4.05 19.17 13.37
N ASP A 183 2.97 19.88 13.05
CA ASP A 183 1.62 19.33 13.10
C ASP A 183 1.42 18.19 12.09
N ARG A 184 1.98 18.32 10.89
CA ARG A 184 1.97 17.25 9.88
C ARG A 184 2.66 15.99 10.40
N ARG A 185 3.85 16.17 10.96
CA ARG A 185 4.62 15.08 11.55
C ARG A 185 3.87 14.42 12.70
N ASN A 186 3.29 15.20 13.58
CA ASN A 186 2.50 14.70 14.71
C ASN A 186 1.29 13.91 14.24
N TYR A 187 0.56 14.41 13.23
CA TYR A 187 -0.55 13.66 12.63
C TYR A 187 -0.11 12.29 12.08
N ILE A 188 0.98 12.25 11.30
CA ILE A 188 1.48 11.00 10.72
C ILE A 188 1.93 10.03 11.81
N LYS A 189 2.62 10.56 12.84
CA LYS A 189 3.05 9.78 14.01
C LYS A 189 1.85 9.17 14.74
N GLU A 190 0.79 9.93 14.95
CA GLU A 190 -0.43 9.48 15.60
C GLU A 190 -1.15 8.39 14.79
N VAL A 191 -1.21 8.53 13.46
CA VAL A 191 -1.73 7.48 12.56
C VAL A 191 -0.92 6.20 12.71
N TYR A 192 0.42 6.27 12.65
CA TYR A 192 1.30 5.13 12.81
C TYR A 192 1.18 4.47 14.19
N GLU A 193 1.19 5.25 15.26
CA GLU A 193 1.03 4.75 16.62
C GLU A 193 -0.32 4.04 16.79
N THR A 194 -1.40 4.60 16.23
CA THR A 194 -2.72 3.94 16.24
C THR A 194 -2.66 2.57 15.59
N ILE A 195 -1.98 2.42 14.44
CA ILE A 195 -1.86 1.13 13.75
C ILE A 195 -1.05 0.14 14.62
N VAL A 196 0.12 0.55 15.10
CA VAL A 196 1.08 -0.36 15.75
C VAL A 196 0.66 -0.68 17.19
N THR A 197 0.22 0.33 17.97
CA THR A 197 -0.04 0.15 19.40
C THR A 197 -1.49 -0.19 19.73
N ARG A 198 -2.45 0.17 18.87
CA ARG A 198 -3.85 -0.13 19.10
C ARG A 198 -4.32 -1.27 18.20
N ASP A 199 -4.31 -1.06 16.88
CA ASP A 199 -4.96 -1.99 15.95
C ASP A 199 -4.27 -3.37 15.96
N LEU A 200 -2.93 -3.42 15.89
CA LEU A 200 -2.18 -4.69 15.91
C LEU A 200 -2.20 -5.35 17.29
N VAL A 201 -2.01 -4.58 18.36
CA VAL A 201 -2.01 -5.11 19.74
C VAL A 201 -3.37 -5.71 20.08
N GLN A 202 -4.46 -5.03 19.77
CA GLN A 202 -5.81 -5.56 20.01
C GLN A 202 -6.10 -6.82 19.19
N LYS A 203 -5.78 -6.80 17.88
CA LYS A 203 -6.06 -7.96 17.00
C LYS A 203 -5.30 -9.21 17.44
N TYR A 204 -4.00 -9.07 17.74
CA TYR A 204 -3.13 -10.21 18.00
C TYR A 204 -2.87 -10.47 19.49
N ALA A 205 -3.52 -9.72 20.40
CA ALA A 205 -3.36 -9.78 21.85
C ALA A 205 -1.87 -9.79 22.25
N LEU A 206 -1.09 -8.84 21.71
CA LEU A 206 0.37 -8.83 21.86
C LEU A 206 0.77 -8.46 23.30
N PRO A 207 1.57 -9.29 23.97
CA PRO A 207 1.97 -9.05 25.35
C PRO A 207 3.05 -7.97 25.48
N ASP A 208 3.85 -7.76 24.44
CA ASP A 208 4.98 -6.84 24.41
C ASP A 208 4.96 -5.94 23.18
N THR A 209 4.66 -4.68 23.41
CA THR A 209 4.62 -3.65 22.37
C THR A 209 6.00 -3.10 22.04
N LEU A 210 6.95 -3.17 22.99
CA LEU A 210 8.29 -2.62 22.81
C LEU A 210 9.06 -3.33 21.70
N VAL A 211 8.98 -4.68 21.64
CA VAL A 211 9.61 -5.45 20.57
C VAL A 211 9.02 -5.07 19.21
N LEU A 212 7.69 -4.88 19.12
CA LEU A 212 7.02 -4.49 17.88
C LEU A 212 7.45 -3.09 17.42
N GLN A 213 7.55 -2.12 18.35
CA GLN A 213 8.00 -0.76 18.05
C GLN A 213 9.46 -0.74 17.57
N ARG A 214 10.36 -1.37 18.32
CA ARG A 214 11.79 -1.45 17.97
C ARG A 214 12.03 -2.16 16.65
N LEU A 215 11.29 -3.24 16.40
CA LEU A 215 11.31 -3.95 15.11
C LEU A 215 10.87 -3.04 13.97
N SER A 216 9.77 -2.31 14.16
CA SER A 216 9.25 -1.43 13.13
C SER A 216 10.19 -0.26 12.83
N GLU A 217 10.77 0.38 13.86
CA GLU A 217 11.81 1.41 13.71
C GLU A 217 13.03 0.86 12.96
N PHE A 218 13.48 -0.36 13.33
CA PHE A 218 14.57 -1.03 12.63
C PHE A 218 14.27 -1.25 11.15
N LEU A 219 13.07 -1.74 10.81
CA LEU A 219 12.68 -1.95 9.42
C LEU A 219 12.58 -0.63 8.64
N MET A 220 12.08 0.45 9.25
CA MET A 220 12.05 1.79 8.64
C MET A 220 13.45 2.34 8.34
N ASP A 221 14.40 2.12 9.24
CA ASP A 221 15.78 2.57 9.03
C ASP A 221 16.51 1.70 7.99
N ASN A 222 16.08 0.45 7.84
CA ASN A 222 16.66 -0.53 6.93
C ASN A 222 15.76 -0.85 5.71
N ILE A 223 14.89 0.08 5.30
CA ILE A 223 14.14 -0.08 4.04
C ILE A 223 15.09 -0.37 2.89
N SER A 224 14.64 -1.17 1.91
CA SER A 224 15.44 -1.56 0.74
C SER A 224 16.67 -2.43 1.03
N ASN A 225 16.92 -2.82 2.28
CA ASN A 225 18.00 -3.73 2.63
C ASN A 225 17.50 -5.17 2.81
N LEU A 226 18.31 -6.13 2.34
CA LEU A 226 18.05 -7.54 2.59
C LEU A 226 18.09 -7.85 4.10
N THR A 227 16.99 -8.38 4.59
CA THR A 227 16.76 -8.61 6.02
C THR A 227 16.23 -10.03 6.25
N SER A 228 16.57 -10.61 7.41
CA SER A 228 16.01 -11.87 7.86
C SER A 228 15.59 -11.78 9.33
N PRO A 229 14.54 -12.49 9.78
CA PRO A 229 14.10 -12.49 11.16
C PRO A 229 15.22 -12.88 12.15
N ASN A 230 16.10 -13.79 11.74
CA ASN A 230 17.23 -14.22 12.59
C ASN A 230 18.24 -13.08 12.84
N LYS A 231 18.66 -12.39 11.77
CA LYS A 231 19.57 -11.24 11.88
C LYS A 231 18.96 -10.12 12.75
N VAL A 232 17.68 -9.84 12.53
CA VAL A 232 16.97 -8.79 13.28
C VAL A 232 16.85 -9.16 14.76
N SER A 233 16.48 -10.40 15.09
CA SER A 233 16.36 -10.83 16.47
C SER A 233 17.69 -10.74 17.24
N GLN A 234 18.81 -11.09 16.60
CA GLN A 234 20.14 -10.93 17.17
C GLN A 234 20.48 -9.46 17.46
N LEU A 235 20.18 -8.57 16.50
CA LEU A 235 20.43 -7.13 16.66
C LEU A 235 19.56 -6.50 17.76
N LEU A 236 18.26 -6.84 17.81
CA LEU A 236 17.37 -6.33 18.84
C LEU A 236 17.80 -6.82 20.24
N THR A 237 18.17 -8.10 20.38
CA THR A 237 18.65 -8.65 21.64
C THR A 237 19.95 -7.99 22.08
N ALA A 238 20.89 -7.74 21.17
CA ALA A 238 22.13 -7.02 21.46
C ALA A 238 21.89 -5.57 21.90
N ASN A 239 20.76 -4.97 21.52
CA ASN A 239 20.33 -3.63 21.92
C ASN A 239 19.25 -3.66 23.02
N GLU A 240 19.42 -4.50 24.00
CA GLU A 240 18.60 -4.60 25.23
C GLU A 240 17.10 -4.86 24.97
N THR A 241 16.76 -5.44 23.83
CA THR A 241 15.37 -5.85 23.49
C THR A 241 15.37 -7.37 23.24
N PRO A 242 15.34 -8.21 24.28
CA PRO A 242 15.42 -9.65 24.15
C PRO A 242 14.25 -10.21 23.34
N THR A 243 14.55 -10.92 22.26
CA THR A 243 13.53 -11.54 21.40
C THR A 243 14.15 -12.71 20.62
N ASN A 244 13.32 -13.44 19.89
CA ASN A 244 13.76 -14.54 19.05
C ASN A 244 13.23 -14.41 17.61
N HIS A 245 13.84 -15.15 16.70
CA HIS A 245 13.51 -15.08 15.28
C HIS A 245 12.05 -15.48 14.93
N VAL A 246 11.42 -16.33 15.73
CA VAL A 246 10.02 -16.74 15.55
C VAL A 246 9.08 -15.57 15.85
N THR A 247 9.31 -14.89 16.99
CA THR A 247 8.54 -13.70 17.38
C THR A 247 8.74 -12.57 16.36
N VAL A 248 10.00 -12.30 15.96
CA VAL A 248 10.31 -11.29 14.95
C VAL A 248 9.62 -11.61 13.63
N GLY A 249 9.67 -12.87 13.16
CA GLY A 249 8.98 -13.26 11.92
C GLY A 249 7.46 -13.07 11.98
N LYS A 250 6.84 -13.39 13.13
CA LYS A 250 5.41 -13.12 13.35
C LYS A 250 5.09 -11.64 13.31
N TYR A 251 5.88 -10.82 14.00
CA TYR A 251 5.64 -9.38 14.07
C TYR A 251 5.87 -8.67 12.72
N ILE A 252 6.88 -9.12 11.96
CA ILE A 252 7.05 -8.68 10.56
C ILE A 252 5.77 -8.96 9.76
N LYS A 253 5.25 -10.19 9.84
CA LYS A 253 4.01 -10.57 9.17
C LYS A 253 2.83 -9.68 9.60
N TYR A 254 2.72 -9.34 10.89
CA TYR A 254 1.66 -8.46 11.38
C TYR A 254 1.77 -7.04 10.82
N LEU A 255 2.99 -6.50 10.75
CA LEU A 255 3.25 -5.20 10.15
C LEU A 255 2.95 -5.18 8.63
N CYS A 256 3.30 -6.25 7.91
CA CYS A 256 2.95 -6.41 6.50
C CYS A 256 1.43 -6.56 6.31
N ASN A 257 0.80 -7.36 7.15
CA ASN A 257 -0.64 -7.52 7.16
C ASN A 257 -1.38 -6.20 7.41
N ALA A 258 -0.83 -5.28 8.21
CA ALA A 258 -1.35 -3.94 8.41
C ALA A 258 -0.99 -2.97 7.26
N PHE A 259 -0.36 -3.44 6.19
CA PHE A 259 0.15 -2.64 5.08
C PHE A 259 1.08 -1.50 5.50
N VAL A 260 1.72 -1.61 6.67
CA VAL A 260 2.78 -0.68 7.07
C VAL A 260 4.01 -0.96 6.23
N PHE A 261 4.30 -2.24 6.00
CA PHE A 261 5.38 -2.68 5.12
C PHE A 261 4.87 -3.65 4.06
N TYR A 262 5.59 -3.71 2.95
CA TYR A 262 5.45 -4.71 1.88
C TYR A 262 6.72 -5.54 1.82
N ASP A 263 6.56 -6.86 1.95
CA ASP A 263 7.64 -7.83 1.82
C ASP A 263 7.86 -8.18 0.36
N ILE A 264 9.05 -7.88 -0.15
CA ILE A 264 9.43 -8.16 -1.53
C ILE A 264 10.42 -9.32 -1.56
N LYS A 265 9.96 -10.42 -2.14
CA LYS A 265 10.71 -11.68 -2.24
C LYS A 265 11.81 -11.59 -3.29
N ARG A 266 12.82 -12.43 -3.13
CA ARG A 266 13.90 -12.52 -4.10
C ARG A 266 13.57 -13.46 -5.25
N TYR A 267 14.01 -13.08 -6.45
CA TYR A 267 13.87 -13.86 -7.67
C TYR A 267 15.24 -14.09 -8.31
N ASP A 268 15.64 -15.35 -8.48
CA ASP A 268 16.85 -15.71 -9.23
C ASP A 268 16.58 -15.61 -10.73
N ILE A 269 17.14 -14.59 -11.36
CA ILE A 269 16.91 -14.26 -12.77
C ILE A 269 17.42 -15.40 -13.67
N ARG A 270 18.55 -16.01 -13.34
CA ARG A 270 19.14 -17.11 -14.10
C ARG A 270 18.41 -18.43 -13.87
N GLY A 271 18.18 -18.76 -12.60
CA GLY A 271 17.49 -20.01 -12.20
C GLY A 271 15.99 -19.95 -12.40
N LYS A 272 15.41 -18.79 -12.70
CA LYS A 272 13.97 -18.54 -12.87
C LYS A 272 13.13 -19.10 -11.71
N LYS A 273 13.61 -18.89 -10.47
CA LYS A 273 12.97 -19.41 -9.25
C LYS A 273 12.95 -18.40 -8.13
N TYR A 274 11.95 -18.51 -7.27
CA TYR A 274 11.85 -17.69 -6.07
C TYR A 274 12.81 -18.19 -4.98
N LEU A 275 13.38 -17.25 -4.21
CA LEU A 275 14.32 -17.53 -3.13
C LEU A 275 13.68 -17.14 -1.80
N GLY A 276 13.56 -18.09 -0.88
CA GLY A 276 12.79 -17.92 0.36
C GLY A 276 13.58 -17.51 1.60
N SER A 277 14.87 -17.14 1.51
CA SER A 277 15.70 -17.00 2.72
C SER A 277 15.88 -15.58 3.26
N THR A 278 15.74 -14.56 2.42
CA THR A 278 15.85 -13.15 2.80
C THR A 278 14.95 -12.31 1.91
N GLU A 279 14.37 -11.28 2.47
CA GLU A 279 13.43 -10.38 1.80
C GLU A 279 13.88 -8.93 1.99
N LYS A 280 13.39 -8.02 1.15
CA LYS A 280 13.44 -6.58 1.40
C LYS A 280 12.07 -6.12 1.86
N PHE A 281 12.08 -5.14 2.76
CA PHE A 281 10.84 -4.52 3.26
C PHE A 281 10.78 -3.09 2.79
N TYR A 282 9.62 -2.71 2.24
CA TYR A 282 9.34 -1.37 1.75
C TYR A 282 8.19 -0.78 2.54
N LEU A 283 8.37 0.45 3.00
CA LEU A 283 7.40 1.18 3.79
C LEU A 283 6.30 1.74 2.87
N CYS A 284 5.06 1.63 3.26
CA CYS A 284 3.91 2.08 2.48
C CYS A 284 3.92 3.59 2.16
N ASP A 285 4.63 4.38 2.98
CA ASP A 285 4.67 5.85 2.87
C ASP A 285 5.96 6.41 3.46
N SER A 286 6.68 7.22 2.69
CA SER A 286 7.94 7.84 3.14
C SER A 286 7.75 8.84 4.29
N GLY A 287 6.59 9.47 4.38
CA GLY A 287 6.26 10.40 5.46
C GLY A 287 6.25 9.74 6.83
N ILE A 288 5.88 8.46 6.92
CA ILE A 288 5.94 7.70 8.19
C ILE A 288 7.39 7.58 8.66
N ARG A 289 8.32 7.23 7.77
CA ARG A 289 9.75 7.16 8.13
C ARG A 289 10.24 8.48 8.72
N TYR A 290 9.85 9.56 8.07
CA TYR A 290 10.23 10.91 8.50
C TYR A 290 9.62 11.31 9.84
N ALA A 291 8.33 10.98 10.04
CA ALA A 291 7.63 11.29 11.27
C ALA A 291 8.23 10.55 12.48
N ILE A 292 8.68 9.30 12.29
CA ILE A 292 9.16 8.44 13.38
C ILE A 292 10.66 8.62 13.63
N LEU A 293 11.48 8.53 12.55
CA LEU A 293 12.95 8.54 12.67
C LEU A 293 13.56 9.95 12.57
N GLY A 294 12.79 10.92 12.09
CA GLY A 294 13.28 12.27 11.83
C GLY A 294 14.15 12.36 10.56
N SER A 295 14.89 13.47 10.45
CA SER A 295 15.69 13.79 9.25
C SER A 295 17.13 13.29 9.28
N ARG A 296 17.52 12.56 10.31
CA ARG A 296 18.88 12.04 10.46
C ARG A 296 19.14 10.95 9.43
N ASN A 297 20.36 10.92 8.88
CA ASN A 297 20.84 9.91 7.92
C ASN A 297 19.91 9.72 6.69
N ARG A 298 19.75 10.79 5.89
CA ARG A 298 18.98 10.73 4.65
C ARG A 298 19.73 9.93 3.59
N ASP A 299 19.41 8.67 3.45
CA ASP A 299 19.79 7.86 2.31
C ASP A 299 18.69 8.02 1.23
N TYR A 300 18.89 9.00 0.34
CA TYR A 300 17.93 9.26 -0.73
C TYR A 300 17.78 8.09 -1.69
N GLY A 301 18.83 7.31 -1.92
CA GLY A 301 18.78 6.13 -2.77
C GLY A 301 17.74 5.13 -2.26
N ARG A 302 17.75 4.84 -0.96
CA ARG A 302 16.75 3.94 -0.35
C ARG A 302 15.33 4.52 -0.36
N VAL A 303 15.20 5.83 -0.13
CA VAL A 303 13.88 6.48 -0.19
C VAL A 303 13.31 6.43 -1.60
N TYR A 304 14.13 6.68 -2.62
CA TYR A 304 13.69 6.60 -4.01
C TYR A 304 13.38 5.17 -4.44
N GLU A 305 14.20 4.20 -4.02
CA GLU A 305 13.89 2.78 -4.22
C GLU A 305 12.55 2.40 -3.57
N ASN A 306 12.27 2.89 -2.35
CA ASN A 306 11.00 2.68 -1.68
C ASN A 306 9.81 3.29 -2.45
N ILE A 307 9.93 4.53 -2.90
CA ILE A 307 8.89 5.22 -3.68
C ILE A 307 8.60 4.46 -4.97
N VAL A 308 9.64 4.04 -5.69
CA VAL A 308 9.50 3.27 -6.94
C VAL A 308 8.84 1.91 -6.68
N CYS A 309 9.21 1.22 -5.60
CA CYS A 309 8.57 -0.05 -5.23
C CYS A 309 7.06 0.12 -5.02
N ILE A 310 6.66 1.08 -4.20
CA ILE A 310 5.24 1.35 -3.91
C ILE A 310 4.49 1.75 -5.19
N GLU A 311 5.12 2.53 -6.07
CA GLU A 311 4.52 2.89 -7.35
C GLU A 311 4.35 1.69 -8.28
N LEU A 312 5.32 0.77 -8.35
CA LEU A 312 5.20 -0.47 -9.13
C LEU A 312 4.03 -1.34 -8.62
N LEU A 313 3.91 -1.50 -7.29
CA LEU A 313 2.79 -2.21 -6.68
C LEU A 313 1.44 -1.53 -7.01
N ARG A 314 1.38 -0.20 -6.93
CA ARG A 314 0.19 0.61 -7.28
C ARG A 314 -0.20 0.45 -8.76
N ARG A 315 0.79 0.27 -9.65
CA ARG A 315 0.57 -0.01 -11.08
C ARG A 315 0.15 -1.46 -11.36
N GLY A 316 0.04 -2.29 -10.31
CA GLY A 316 -0.41 -3.68 -10.40
C GLY A 316 0.68 -4.65 -10.87
N TYR A 317 1.96 -4.31 -10.67
CA TYR A 317 3.04 -5.25 -10.90
C TYR A 317 3.25 -6.16 -9.68
N ASP A 318 3.50 -7.43 -9.94
CA ASP A 318 4.17 -8.32 -9.00
C ASP A 318 5.65 -7.94 -8.98
N VAL A 319 6.16 -7.55 -7.81
CA VAL A 319 7.51 -7.01 -7.65
C VAL A 319 8.39 -7.99 -6.90
N TYR A 320 9.62 -8.16 -7.41
CA TYR A 320 10.64 -9.03 -6.80
C TYR A 320 11.99 -8.33 -6.80
N VAL A 321 12.85 -8.67 -5.82
CA VAL A 321 14.26 -8.30 -5.84
C VAL A 321 15.03 -9.29 -6.71
N GLY A 322 15.66 -8.81 -7.78
CA GLY A 322 16.39 -9.66 -8.70
C GLY A 322 17.74 -10.08 -8.15
N LYS A 323 18.09 -11.36 -8.30
CA LYS A 323 19.43 -11.88 -8.07
C LYS A 323 20.03 -12.40 -9.39
N LEU A 324 21.18 -11.83 -9.80
CA LEU A 324 21.94 -12.29 -10.94
C LEU A 324 23.36 -12.61 -10.50
N TYR A 325 23.70 -13.88 -10.29
CA TYR A 325 24.95 -14.33 -9.69
C TYR A 325 25.16 -13.71 -8.29
N GLN A 326 26.17 -12.84 -8.14
CA GLN A 326 26.45 -12.10 -6.91
C GLN A 326 25.91 -10.66 -6.94
N LYS A 327 25.30 -10.24 -8.06
CA LYS A 327 24.76 -8.90 -8.24
C LYS A 327 23.27 -8.88 -7.91
N GLU A 328 22.81 -7.75 -7.45
CA GLU A 328 21.40 -7.47 -7.20
C GLU A 328 20.84 -6.58 -8.32
N ILE A 329 19.58 -6.82 -8.67
CA ILE A 329 18.73 -5.93 -9.45
C ILE A 329 17.65 -5.44 -8.49
N ASN A 330 17.47 -4.14 -8.32
CA ASN A 330 16.51 -3.62 -7.36
C ASN A 330 15.14 -4.24 -7.58
N PHE A 331 14.64 -4.24 -8.83
CA PHE A 331 13.34 -4.84 -9.11
C PHE A 331 13.31 -5.68 -10.39
N VAL A 332 12.58 -6.79 -10.28
CA VAL A 332 12.00 -7.55 -11.39
C VAL A 332 10.49 -7.35 -11.25
N ALA A 333 9.89 -6.53 -12.10
CA ALA A 333 8.48 -6.22 -12.10
C ALA A 333 7.76 -7.04 -13.19
N GLN A 334 6.66 -7.72 -12.82
CA GLN A 334 5.88 -8.57 -13.73
C GLN A 334 4.39 -8.21 -13.67
N ARG A 335 3.73 -8.14 -14.83
CA ARG A 335 2.29 -7.93 -14.93
C ARG A 335 1.76 -8.66 -16.16
N GLY A 336 1.03 -9.76 -15.96
CA GLY A 336 0.64 -10.67 -17.05
C GLY A 336 1.85 -11.22 -17.80
N SER A 337 1.98 -10.93 -19.08
CA SER A 337 3.14 -11.31 -19.92
C SER A 337 4.29 -10.31 -19.89
N GLU A 338 4.08 -9.13 -19.32
CA GLU A 338 5.07 -8.06 -19.23
C GLU A 338 6.07 -8.38 -18.10
N LYS A 339 7.36 -8.18 -18.39
CA LYS A 339 8.44 -8.25 -17.40
C LYS A 339 9.43 -7.12 -17.66
N ILE A 340 9.88 -6.46 -16.60
CA ILE A 340 10.82 -5.34 -16.67
C ILE A 340 11.87 -5.50 -15.58
N TYR A 341 13.14 -5.18 -15.90
CA TYR A 341 14.24 -5.11 -14.94
C TYR A 341 14.56 -3.66 -14.64
N ILE A 342 14.62 -3.31 -13.35
CA ILE A 342 14.72 -1.92 -12.92
C ILE A 342 15.83 -1.76 -11.89
N GLN A 343 16.72 -0.80 -12.11
CA GLN A 343 17.64 -0.24 -11.11
C GLN A 343 17.15 1.14 -10.69
N VAL A 344 17.35 1.47 -9.42
CA VAL A 344 16.98 2.78 -8.86
C VAL A 344 18.18 3.39 -8.17
N SER A 345 18.47 4.65 -8.45
CA SER A 345 19.58 5.39 -7.86
C SER A 345 19.18 6.83 -7.54
N ASP A 346 19.79 7.41 -6.53
CA ASP A 346 19.62 8.84 -6.23
C ASP A 346 20.40 9.74 -7.21
N ASN A 347 21.53 9.23 -7.74
CA ASN A 347 22.36 9.96 -8.68
C ASN A 347 23.18 8.99 -9.54
N ILE A 348 23.27 9.27 -10.83
CA ILE A 348 24.08 8.52 -11.81
C ILE A 348 24.99 9.44 -12.62
N SER A 349 25.31 10.65 -12.12
CA SER A 349 26.20 11.59 -12.83
C SER A 349 27.65 11.18 -12.76
N GLY A 350 28.07 10.40 -11.75
CA GLY A 350 29.42 9.87 -11.64
C GLY A 350 29.61 8.58 -12.45
N GLU A 351 30.69 8.47 -13.21
CA GLU A 351 30.98 7.33 -14.09
C GLU A 351 30.99 6.00 -13.34
N GLU A 352 31.60 5.91 -12.16
CA GLU A 352 31.64 4.72 -11.33
C GLU A 352 30.22 4.27 -10.88
N THR A 353 29.37 5.24 -10.47
CA THR A 353 27.98 4.94 -10.09
C THR A 353 27.18 4.50 -11.30
N PHE A 354 27.33 5.19 -12.42
CA PHE A 354 26.66 4.84 -13.67
C PHE A 354 26.98 3.41 -14.13
N GLU A 355 28.26 3.05 -14.16
CA GLU A 355 28.71 1.70 -14.50
C GLU A 355 28.18 0.65 -13.51
N ARG A 356 28.18 0.96 -12.21
CA ARG A 356 27.65 0.08 -11.17
C ARG A 356 26.16 -0.24 -11.41
N GLU A 357 25.34 0.74 -11.79
CA GLU A 357 23.92 0.55 -12.04
C GLU A 357 23.64 -0.11 -13.42
N CYS A 358 24.41 0.21 -14.45
CA CYS A 358 24.25 -0.38 -15.78
C CYS A 358 24.75 -1.84 -15.85
N SER A 359 25.91 -2.14 -15.25
CA SER A 359 26.58 -3.43 -15.37
C SER A 359 25.71 -4.65 -15.03
N PRO A 360 24.88 -4.64 -13.96
CA PRO A 360 24.00 -5.78 -13.70
C PRO A 360 22.94 -5.98 -14.78
N LEU A 361 22.36 -4.90 -15.30
CA LEU A 361 21.32 -4.96 -16.34
C LEU A 361 21.88 -5.45 -17.68
N LEU A 362 23.08 -5.03 -18.06
CA LEU A 362 23.77 -5.47 -19.29
C LEU A 362 24.12 -6.97 -19.27
N GLN A 363 24.27 -7.57 -18.10
CA GLN A 363 24.55 -9.00 -17.96
C GLN A 363 23.31 -9.89 -18.12
N ILE A 364 22.10 -9.31 -18.12
CA ILE A 364 20.85 -10.04 -18.35
C ILE A 364 20.72 -10.33 -19.85
N ARG A 365 20.70 -11.63 -20.21
CA ARG A 365 20.74 -12.09 -21.62
C ARG A 365 19.36 -12.40 -22.20
N ASP A 366 18.30 -11.77 -21.70
CA ASP A 366 16.97 -11.88 -22.28
C ASP A 366 16.52 -10.57 -22.94
N ALA A 367 15.41 -10.65 -23.69
CA ALA A 367 14.89 -9.54 -24.47
C ALA A 367 13.92 -8.61 -23.70
N TYR A 368 13.73 -8.84 -22.39
CA TYR A 368 12.83 -8.00 -21.61
C TYR A 368 13.42 -6.60 -21.41
N PRO A 369 12.58 -5.57 -21.35
CA PRO A 369 13.01 -4.19 -21.10
C PRO A 369 13.84 -4.05 -19.84
N LYS A 370 14.82 -3.17 -19.92
CA LYS A 370 15.72 -2.80 -18.83
C LYS A 370 15.67 -1.30 -18.64
N MET A 371 15.57 -0.83 -17.42
CA MET A 371 15.55 0.60 -17.14
C MET A 371 16.32 0.96 -15.88
N ILE A 372 16.81 2.20 -15.86
CA ILE A 372 17.32 2.89 -14.67
C ILE A 372 16.37 4.06 -14.39
N ILE A 373 15.92 4.17 -13.16
CA ILE A 373 15.14 5.28 -12.65
C ILE A 373 16.04 6.03 -11.66
N ALA A 374 16.40 7.26 -12.00
CA ALA A 374 17.30 8.04 -11.15
C ALA A 374 16.92 9.53 -11.16
N ARG A 375 17.47 10.28 -10.22
CA ARG A 375 17.29 11.74 -10.19
C ARG A 375 18.25 12.40 -11.16
N THR A 376 17.94 12.33 -12.45
CA THR A 376 18.82 12.81 -13.51
C THR A 376 18.60 14.28 -13.85
N ARG A 377 17.38 14.80 -13.67
CA ARG A 377 16.93 16.12 -14.16
C ARG A 377 17.12 16.30 -15.66
N HIS A 378 17.13 15.21 -16.40
CA HIS A 378 17.24 15.17 -17.86
C HIS A 378 16.07 14.38 -18.46
N PRO A 379 15.62 14.71 -19.67
CA PRO A 379 14.64 13.92 -20.40
C PRO A 379 15.11 12.47 -20.58
N LYS A 380 14.18 11.56 -20.77
CA LYS A 380 14.46 10.14 -21.05
C LYS A 380 15.48 9.98 -22.16
N TYR A 381 16.47 9.13 -21.94
CA TYR A 381 17.48 8.71 -22.93
C TYR A 381 17.76 7.21 -22.82
N SER A 382 18.63 6.68 -23.67
CA SER A 382 19.00 5.26 -23.67
C SER A 382 20.50 5.08 -23.72
N TYR A 383 20.99 4.08 -23.01
CA TYR A 383 22.39 3.63 -23.05
C TYR A 383 22.43 2.11 -23.22
N GLU A 384 23.03 1.61 -24.29
CA GLU A 384 23.16 0.17 -24.60
C GLU A 384 21.86 -0.63 -24.44
N GLY A 385 20.72 -0.07 -24.87
CA GLY A 385 19.41 -0.70 -24.76
C GLY A 385 18.74 -0.60 -23.38
N ILE A 386 19.38 0.06 -22.40
CA ILE A 386 18.78 0.41 -21.11
C ILE A 386 18.12 1.77 -21.24
N ALA A 387 16.84 1.87 -20.93
CA ALA A 387 16.12 3.13 -20.86
C ALA A 387 16.42 3.84 -19.52
N ILE A 388 16.78 5.10 -19.56
CA ILE A 388 17.10 5.89 -18.37
C ILE A 388 16.07 7.00 -18.23
N TYR A 389 15.39 7.02 -17.07
CA TYR A 389 14.34 7.96 -16.74
C TYR A 389 14.71 8.84 -15.56
N ASP A 390 14.35 10.11 -15.63
CA ASP A 390 14.24 10.90 -14.40
C ASP A 390 13.06 10.37 -13.56
N ILE A 391 13.27 10.24 -12.25
CA ILE A 391 12.27 9.67 -11.33
C ILE A 391 10.96 10.49 -11.32
N VAL A 392 11.04 11.81 -11.44
CA VAL A 392 9.88 12.71 -11.48
C VAL A 392 9.06 12.44 -12.75
N GLU A 393 9.72 12.37 -13.91
CA GLU A 393 9.05 12.06 -15.16
C GLU A 393 8.43 10.67 -15.13
N TRP A 394 9.17 9.68 -14.61
CA TRP A 394 8.65 8.31 -14.52
C TRP A 394 7.43 8.17 -13.61
N LEU A 395 7.41 8.87 -12.47
CA LEU A 395 6.27 8.85 -11.53
C LEU A 395 5.04 9.57 -12.07
N LEU A 396 5.19 10.48 -13.03
CA LEU A 396 4.09 11.21 -13.67
C LEU A 396 3.56 10.51 -14.94
N GLN A 397 4.22 9.46 -15.43
CA GLN A 397 3.71 8.61 -16.51
C GLN A 397 2.63 7.65 -15.97
N GLU A 398 1.57 7.44 -16.76
CA GLU A 398 0.51 6.46 -16.48
C GLU A 398 0.94 5.02 -16.78
#